data_3afe9180063227b91ec8aa37c602bc6c
#
_entry.id   3afe9180063227b91ec8aa37c602bc6c
#
_cell.length_a   1.000
_cell.length_b   1.000
_cell.length_c   1.000
_cell.angle_alpha   90.00
_cell.angle_beta   90.00
_cell.angle_gamma   90.00
#
_symmetry.space_group_name_H-M   'P 1'
#
loop_
_entity.id
_entity.type
_entity.pdbx_description
1 polymer ?
#
loop_
_entity_poly.entity_id
_entity_poly.type
_entity_poly.pdbx_seq_one_letter_code
_entity_poly.pdbx_strand_id
1 'polypeptide(L)'
;MNDKTLKQIIQEELGIKKGSKLNESYVVQAKKYNLSTDLLSDKNKAEHQQLLEKYVKTLNEVSTKLDTVSREDANLNHSEFRALKMDETYNMNAAYLHALFFDNISDQKSIITMDSLSFMRLERDFGSFDNWQKDFVACAMSARNGWAITVYSRMLKRYMNIVVDLHSTSVPIDCVPIIVMDCWEHSYYRDYLSDRKTYVYGMMKEFDWKEIEERFRKAEKIAKIN
;
A
#
# COMPACT_ATOMS: atom_id res chain seq x y z
N MET A 1 40.42 -20.86 -25.12
CA MET A 1 39.00 -20.74 -24.71
C MET A 1 38.87 -19.56 -23.79
N ASN A 2 38.13 -18.52 -24.18
CA ASN A 2 37.94 -17.35 -23.32
C ASN A 2 37.03 -17.72 -22.15
N ASP A 3 37.63 -17.82 -20.98
CA ASP A 3 36.92 -18.07 -19.73
C ASP A 3 36.22 -16.78 -19.31
N LYS A 4 34.98 -16.57 -19.79
CA LYS A 4 34.17 -15.44 -19.38
C LYS A 4 33.73 -15.68 -17.94
N THR A 5 33.94 -14.71 -17.08
CA THR A 5 33.45 -14.76 -15.70
C THR A 5 31.92 -14.75 -15.70
N LEU A 6 31.30 -15.39 -14.72
CA LEU A 6 29.82 -15.41 -14.54
C LEU A 6 29.22 -13.98 -14.60
N LYS A 7 29.94 -12.98 -14.07
CA LYS A 7 29.55 -11.56 -14.12
C LYS A 7 29.46 -11.03 -15.57
N GLN A 8 30.40 -11.45 -16.44
CA GLN A 8 30.36 -11.03 -17.86
C GLN A 8 29.22 -11.67 -18.63
N ILE A 9 28.90 -12.95 -18.33
CA ILE A 9 27.79 -13.66 -18.93
C ILE A 9 26.46 -13.00 -18.54
N ILE A 10 26.27 -12.71 -17.26
CA ILE A 10 25.06 -12.03 -16.76
C ILE A 10 24.92 -10.63 -17.37
N GLN A 11 26.01 -9.88 -17.50
CA GLN A 11 25.97 -8.53 -18.12
C GLN A 11 25.61 -8.59 -19.60
N GLU A 12 26.09 -9.59 -20.35
CA GLU A 12 25.75 -9.78 -21.77
C GLU A 12 24.28 -10.20 -21.94
N GLU A 13 23.80 -11.15 -21.12
CA GLU A 13 22.40 -11.62 -21.16
C GLU A 13 21.39 -10.52 -20.80
N LEU A 14 21.74 -9.64 -19.86
CA LEU A 14 20.93 -8.49 -19.49
C LEU A 14 21.13 -7.27 -20.38
N GLY A 15 21.99 -7.34 -21.41
CA GLY A 15 22.31 -6.23 -22.30
C GLY A 15 23.04 -5.06 -21.62
N ILE A 16 23.66 -5.28 -20.46
CA ILE A 16 24.36 -4.27 -19.69
C ILE A 16 25.76 -4.07 -20.28
N LYS A 17 26.00 -2.91 -20.87
CA LYS A 17 27.34 -2.54 -21.36
C LYS A 17 28.29 -2.30 -20.17
N LYS A 18 29.55 -2.76 -20.30
CA LYS A 18 30.59 -2.55 -19.31
C LYS A 18 30.69 -1.05 -18.96
N GLY A 19 30.43 -0.68 -17.72
CA GLY A 19 30.44 0.72 -17.25
C GLY A 19 29.13 1.49 -17.41
N SER A 20 28.00 0.85 -17.88
CA SER A 20 26.69 1.48 -17.84
C SER A 20 26.15 1.48 -16.42
N LYS A 21 25.65 2.64 -15.95
CA LYS A 21 24.85 2.71 -14.72
C LYS A 21 23.63 1.80 -14.91
N LEU A 22 23.28 1.04 -13.88
CA LEU A 22 21.97 0.41 -13.85
C LEU A 22 20.95 1.55 -13.83
N ASN A 23 20.03 1.58 -14.77
CA ASN A 23 18.98 2.60 -14.80
C ASN A 23 17.85 2.17 -13.85
N GLU A 24 18.08 2.31 -12.55
CA GLU A 24 17.08 2.05 -11.50
C GLU A 24 16.34 3.32 -11.09
N SER A 25 16.75 4.47 -11.59
CA SER A 25 16.12 5.74 -11.27
C SER A 25 14.74 5.85 -11.92
N TYR A 26 13.74 6.14 -11.11
CA TYR A 26 12.37 6.40 -11.52
C TYR A 26 11.84 7.64 -10.80
N VAL A 27 10.81 8.26 -11.36
CA VAL A 27 10.13 9.42 -10.77
C VAL A 27 8.65 9.13 -10.61
N VAL A 28 8.18 9.21 -9.39
CA VAL A 28 6.75 9.11 -9.04
C VAL A 28 6.24 10.50 -8.71
N GLN A 29 4.98 10.79 -9.06
CA GLN A 29 4.31 12.02 -8.71
C GLN A 29 3.20 11.77 -7.69
N ALA A 30 3.13 12.58 -6.65
CA ALA A 30 2.04 12.52 -5.70
C ALA A 30 0.76 13.07 -6.34
N LYS A 31 -0.34 12.32 -6.26
CA LYS A 31 -1.67 12.80 -6.63
C LYS A 31 -2.20 13.69 -5.52
N LYS A 32 -2.91 14.76 -5.88
CA LYS A 32 -3.69 15.59 -4.94
C LYS A 32 -5.09 15.02 -4.82
N TYR A 33 -5.57 14.95 -3.59
CA TYR A 33 -6.88 14.42 -3.25
C TYR A 33 -7.79 15.51 -2.68
N ASN A 34 -9.05 15.48 -3.03
CA ASN A 34 -10.08 16.29 -2.40
C ASN A 34 -10.76 15.45 -1.31
N LEU A 35 -10.28 15.57 -0.08
CA LEU A 35 -10.82 14.83 1.06
C LEU A 35 -12.03 15.58 1.62
N SER A 36 -13.23 15.24 1.15
CA SER A 36 -14.48 15.94 1.48
C SER A 36 -15.12 15.49 2.80
N THR A 37 -14.54 14.52 3.51
CA THR A 37 -15.08 14.04 4.78
C THR A 37 -15.08 15.12 5.86
N ASP A 38 -16.18 15.21 6.61
CA ASP A 38 -16.30 16.08 7.78
C ASP A 38 -15.77 15.41 9.08
N LEU A 39 -15.40 14.14 9.00
CA LEU A 39 -14.88 13.37 10.15
C LEU A 39 -13.42 13.67 10.47
N LEU A 40 -12.72 14.32 9.57
CA LEU A 40 -11.33 14.76 9.76
C LEU A 40 -11.26 16.29 9.61
N SER A 41 -10.55 16.94 10.54
CA SER A 41 -10.31 18.39 10.44
C SER A 41 -9.52 18.74 9.19
N ASP A 42 -9.69 19.96 8.65
CA ASP A 42 -8.95 20.42 7.48
C ASP A 42 -7.44 20.39 7.71
N LYS A 43 -7.02 20.64 8.95
CA LYS A 43 -5.61 20.56 9.33
C LYS A 43 -5.09 19.12 9.25
N ASN A 44 -5.87 18.13 9.73
CA ASN A 44 -5.50 16.70 9.59
C ASN A 44 -5.39 16.33 8.12
N LYS A 45 -6.41 16.64 7.32
CA LYS A 45 -6.43 16.34 5.88
C LYS A 45 -5.23 16.94 5.14
N ALA A 46 -4.89 18.20 5.43
CA ALA A 46 -3.76 18.88 4.80
C ALA A 46 -2.41 18.26 5.20
N GLU A 47 -2.18 18.01 6.49
CA GLU A 47 -0.93 17.42 6.98
C GLU A 47 -0.78 15.96 6.51
N HIS A 48 -1.87 15.21 6.46
CA HIS A 48 -1.85 13.83 5.97
C HIS A 48 -1.52 13.77 4.47
N GLN A 49 -2.03 14.71 3.67
CA GLN A 49 -1.65 14.80 2.26
C GLN A 49 -0.19 15.23 2.07
N GLN A 50 0.32 16.15 2.90
CA GLN A 50 1.75 16.49 2.89
C GLN A 50 2.63 15.29 3.26
N LEU A 51 2.14 14.39 4.11
CA LEU A 51 2.86 13.16 4.46
C LEU A 51 3.00 12.24 3.24
N LEU A 52 1.94 12.07 2.45
CA LEU A 52 2.02 11.36 1.16
C LEU A 52 3.07 11.99 0.24
N GLU A 53 3.09 13.32 0.11
CA GLU A 53 4.07 14.03 -0.72
C GLU A 53 5.51 13.77 -0.24
N LYS A 54 5.73 13.71 1.07
CA LYS A 54 7.04 13.38 1.66
C LYS A 54 7.49 11.95 1.32
N TYR A 55 6.58 10.97 1.42
CA TYR A 55 6.92 9.58 1.04
C TYR A 55 7.28 9.46 -0.43
N VAL A 56 6.53 10.12 -1.30
CA VAL A 56 6.82 10.15 -2.75
C VAL A 56 8.17 10.83 -3.02
N LYS A 57 8.44 11.96 -2.37
CA LYS A 57 9.72 12.65 -2.49
C LYS A 57 10.89 11.77 -2.05
N THR A 58 10.79 11.15 -0.87
CA THR A 58 11.82 10.25 -0.35
C THR A 58 12.03 9.04 -1.27
N LEU A 59 10.95 8.46 -1.80
CA LEU A 59 11.03 7.37 -2.76
C LEU A 59 11.85 7.76 -4.00
N ASN A 60 11.61 8.95 -4.56
CA ASN A 60 12.37 9.46 -5.70
C ASN A 60 13.86 9.70 -5.36
N GLU A 61 14.16 10.21 -4.16
CA GLU A 61 15.53 10.40 -3.68
C GLU A 61 16.27 9.08 -3.51
N VAL A 62 15.60 8.08 -2.93
CA VAL A 62 16.14 6.72 -2.77
C VAL A 62 16.41 6.08 -4.12
N SER A 63 15.47 6.18 -5.05
CA SER A 63 15.61 5.70 -6.42
C SER A 63 16.86 6.29 -7.10
N THR A 64 17.07 7.60 -6.98
CA THR A 64 18.27 8.27 -7.53
C THR A 64 19.58 7.76 -6.90
N LYS A 65 19.60 7.54 -5.58
CA LYS A 65 20.77 7.00 -4.87
C LYS A 65 21.06 5.55 -5.29
N LEU A 66 20.02 4.76 -5.54
CA LEU A 66 20.16 3.37 -5.99
C LEU A 66 20.88 3.26 -7.35
N ASP A 67 20.82 4.29 -8.21
CA ASP A 67 21.55 4.29 -9.48
C ASP A 67 23.08 4.27 -9.31
N THR A 68 23.59 4.81 -8.21
CA THR A 68 25.03 5.05 -8.02
C THR A 68 25.66 4.27 -6.88
N VAL A 69 24.85 3.71 -5.97
CA VAL A 69 25.38 2.98 -4.80
C VAL A 69 26.13 1.71 -5.22
N SER A 70 27.23 1.40 -4.50
CA SER A 70 27.99 0.17 -4.71
C SER A 70 27.16 -1.07 -4.42
N ARG A 71 27.14 -2.03 -5.34
CA ARG A 71 26.54 -3.36 -5.14
C ARG A 71 27.55 -4.38 -4.67
N GLU A 72 28.83 -4.11 -4.90
CA GLU A 72 29.94 -5.01 -4.51
C GLU A 72 30.13 -5.05 -3.00
N ASP A 73 29.80 -3.93 -2.32
CA ASP A 73 29.86 -3.81 -0.86
C ASP A 73 28.58 -4.28 -0.15
N ALA A 74 27.59 -4.82 -0.90
CA ALA A 74 26.33 -5.28 -0.34
C ALA A 74 26.56 -6.44 0.65
N ASN A 75 26.04 -6.26 1.88
CA ASN A 75 26.15 -7.24 2.94
C ASN A 75 24.96 -7.17 3.91
N LEU A 76 24.91 -8.06 4.91
CA LEU A 76 23.77 -8.20 5.82
C LEU A 76 23.73 -7.11 6.93
N ASN A 77 24.80 -6.40 7.18
CA ASN A 77 24.92 -5.48 8.33
C ASN A 77 24.90 -4.01 7.89
N HIS A 78 26.06 -3.45 7.58
CA HIS A 78 26.25 -2.02 7.33
C HIS A 78 26.41 -1.74 5.82
N SER A 79 25.42 -2.16 5.05
CA SER A 79 25.41 -1.95 3.60
C SER A 79 24.49 -0.79 3.24
N GLU A 80 25.02 0.25 2.62
CA GLU A 80 24.21 1.35 2.09
C GLU A 80 23.18 0.85 1.08
N PHE A 81 23.59 -0.08 0.20
CA PHE A 81 22.67 -0.71 -0.75
C PHE A 81 21.48 -1.38 -0.05
N ARG A 82 21.74 -2.14 1.03
CA ARG A 82 20.65 -2.78 1.79
C ARG A 82 19.73 -1.75 2.43
N ALA A 83 20.27 -0.70 3.04
CA ALA A 83 19.48 0.36 3.65
C ALA A 83 18.58 1.05 2.61
N LEU A 84 19.13 1.42 1.45
CA LEU A 84 18.34 2.01 0.36
C LEU A 84 17.25 1.07 -0.17
N LYS A 85 17.50 -0.24 -0.29
CA LYS A 85 16.46 -1.20 -0.71
C LYS A 85 15.34 -1.36 0.32
N MET A 86 15.64 -1.27 1.61
CA MET A 86 14.63 -1.27 2.66
C MET A 86 13.80 0.02 2.63
N ASP A 87 14.47 1.17 2.48
CA ASP A 87 13.82 2.48 2.39
C ASP A 87 12.96 2.60 1.12
N GLU A 88 13.41 2.04 0.00
CA GLU A 88 12.64 1.96 -1.25
C GLU A 88 11.30 1.26 -1.01
N THR A 89 11.32 0.05 -0.47
CA THR A 89 10.11 -0.72 -0.20
C THR A 89 9.21 -0.02 0.81
N TYR A 90 9.79 0.54 1.88
CA TYR A 90 9.04 1.26 2.91
C TYR A 90 8.30 2.47 2.33
N ASN A 91 8.98 3.34 1.59
CA ASN A 91 8.38 4.54 1.01
C ASN A 91 7.43 4.22 -0.14
N MET A 92 7.70 3.18 -0.93
CA MET A 92 6.80 2.70 -1.98
C MET A 92 5.47 2.25 -1.38
N ASN A 93 5.50 1.40 -0.36
CA ASN A 93 4.30 0.93 0.32
C ASN A 93 3.57 2.09 1.02
N ALA A 94 4.31 2.99 1.70
CA ALA A 94 3.72 4.15 2.34
C ALA A 94 2.95 5.02 1.33
N ALA A 95 3.59 5.38 0.21
CA ALA A 95 2.95 6.18 -0.83
C ALA A 95 1.73 5.48 -1.43
N TYR A 96 1.85 4.19 -1.72
CA TYR A 96 0.77 3.42 -2.33
C TYR A 96 -0.43 3.23 -1.38
N LEU A 97 -0.18 2.88 -0.11
CA LEU A 97 -1.25 2.67 0.87
C LEU A 97 -1.99 3.97 1.20
N HIS A 98 -1.28 5.11 1.31
CA HIS A 98 -1.92 6.42 1.46
C HIS A 98 -2.77 6.79 0.24
N ALA A 99 -2.26 6.54 -0.98
CA ALA A 99 -3.03 6.78 -2.19
C ALA A 99 -4.32 5.96 -2.22
N LEU A 100 -4.25 4.67 -1.89
CA LEU A 100 -5.42 3.80 -1.80
C LEU A 100 -6.40 4.23 -0.71
N PHE A 101 -5.89 4.65 0.45
CA PHE A 101 -6.71 5.15 1.55
C PHE A 101 -7.43 6.44 1.15
N PHE A 102 -6.73 7.40 0.55
CA PHE A 102 -7.35 8.64 0.10
C PHE A 102 -8.36 8.43 -1.02
N ASP A 103 -8.10 7.53 -1.97
CA ASP A 103 -9.09 7.15 -2.97
C ASP A 103 -10.35 6.51 -2.35
N ASN A 104 -10.23 5.80 -1.20
CA ASN A 104 -11.38 5.25 -0.49
C ASN A 104 -12.31 6.33 0.09
N ILE A 105 -11.81 7.55 0.34
CA ILE A 105 -12.54 8.60 1.07
C ILE A 105 -12.50 9.96 0.36
N SER A 106 -11.97 10.04 -0.86
CA SER A 106 -11.68 11.31 -1.55
C SER A 106 -12.91 12.02 -2.08
N ASP A 107 -13.93 11.30 -2.45
CA ASP A 107 -15.15 11.84 -3.04
C ASP A 107 -16.38 11.60 -2.17
N GLN A 108 -17.55 11.84 -2.77
CA GLN A 108 -18.79 11.57 -2.08
C GLN A 108 -18.88 10.08 -1.77
N LYS A 109 -19.10 9.79 -0.48
CA LYS A 109 -19.39 8.44 -0.02
C LYS A 109 -20.49 7.82 -0.86
N SER A 110 -20.24 6.63 -1.34
CA SER A 110 -21.20 5.83 -2.08
C SER A 110 -21.67 4.64 -1.24
N ILE A 111 -22.89 4.21 -1.49
CA ILE A 111 -23.51 3.13 -0.72
C ILE A 111 -23.19 1.80 -1.39
N ILE A 112 -22.78 0.80 -0.61
CA ILE A 112 -22.68 -0.57 -1.09
C ILE A 112 -24.10 -1.15 -1.24
N THR A 113 -24.33 -1.87 -2.33
CA THR A 113 -25.61 -2.56 -2.60
C THR A 113 -25.43 -4.07 -2.59
N MET A 114 -26.47 -4.82 -2.23
CA MET A 114 -26.41 -6.28 -2.09
C MET A 114 -26.09 -7.01 -3.42
N ASP A 115 -26.35 -6.37 -4.55
CA ASP A 115 -26.06 -6.87 -5.89
C ASP A 115 -24.68 -6.45 -6.41
N SER A 116 -23.91 -5.68 -5.64
CA SER A 116 -22.53 -5.33 -6.00
C SER A 116 -21.61 -6.53 -5.91
N LEU A 117 -20.57 -6.56 -6.76
CA LEU A 117 -19.55 -7.60 -6.73
C LEU A 117 -18.84 -7.62 -5.37
N SER A 118 -18.51 -6.43 -4.83
CA SER A 118 -17.88 -6.27 -3.53
C SER A 118 -18.68 -6.93 -2.41
N PHE A 119 -20.00 -6.65 -2.33
CA PHE A 119 -20.86 -7.26 -1.31
C PHE A 119 -20.87 -8.80 -1.44
N MET A 120 -21.16 -9.31 -2.64
CA MET A 120 -21.21 -10.75 -2.88
C MET A 120 -19.91 -11.49 -2.56
N ARG A 121 -18.77 -10.86 -2.82
CA ARG A 121 -17.46 -11.46 -2.52
C ARG A 121 -17.12 -11.43 -1.03
N LEU A 122 -17.42 -10.34 -0.35
CA LEU A 122 -17.25 -10.24 1.09
C LEU A 122 -18.17 -11.22 1.83
N GLU A 123 -19.43 -11.32 1.42
CA GLU A 123 -20.37 -12.31 1.97
C GLU A 123 -19.89 -13.75 1.74
N ARG A 124 -19.44 -14.08 0.54
CA ARG A 124 -18.90 -15.42 0.21
C ARG A 124 -17.74 -15.81 1.10
N ASP A 125 -16.76 -14.90 1.27
CA ASP A 125 -15.47 -15.25 1.88
C ASP A 125 -15.46 -15.12 3.40
N PHE A 126 -16.35 -14.29 3.97
CA PHE A 126 -16.48 -14.07 5.42
C PHE A 126 -17.75 -14.69 6.02
N GLY A 127 -18.63 -15.27 5.18
CA GLY A 127 -19.91 -15.85 5.59
C GLY A 127 -21.03 -14.82 5.75
N SER A 128 -20.72 -13.54 5.92
CA SER A 128 -21.64 -12.41 5.85
C SER A 128 -20.86 -11.11 5.75
N PHE A 129 -21.52 -10.05 5.28
CA PHE A 129 -20.96 -8.70 5.27
C PHE A 129 -20.65 -8.20 6.69
N ASP A 130 -21.51 -8.49 7.66
CA ASP A 130 -21.29 -8.13 9.07
C ASP A 130 -20.04 -8.80 9.65
N ASN A 131 -19.77 -10.05 9.28
CA ASN A 131 -18.55 -10.75 9.71
C ASN A 131 -17.32 -10.11 9.13
N TRP A 132 -17.34 -9.72 7.84
CA TRP A 132 -16.26 -8.95 7.25
C TRP A 132 -16.00 -7.66 8.02
N GLN A 133 -17.07 -6.89 8.34
CA GLN A 133 -16.93 -5.63 9.10
C GLN A 133 -16.30 -5.87 10.47
N LYS A 134 -16.77 -6.87 11.22
CA LYS A 134 -16.23 -7.22 12.54
C LYS A 134 -14.75 -7.59 12.46
N ASP A 135 -14.39 -8.41 11.50
CA ASP A 135 -13.00 -8.85 11.30
C ASP A 135 -12.11 -7.68 10.83
N PHE A 136 -12.61 -6.82 9.94
CA PHE A 136 -11.90 -5.62 9.50
C PHE A 136 -11.64 -4.64 10.66
N VAL A 137 -12.66 -4.40 11.49
CA VAL A 137 -12.52 -3.58 12.71
C VAL A 137 -11.52 -4.22 13.67
N ALA A 138 -11.57 -5.54 13.87
CA ALA A 138 -10.60 -6.23 14.70
C ALA A 138 -9.17 -6.06 14.19
N CYS A 139 -8.94 -6.16 12.89
CA CYS A 139 -7.65 -5.85 12.26
C CYS A 139 -7.24 -4.39 12.52
N ALA A 140 -8.13 -3.42 12.34
CA ALA A 140 -7.84 -2.01 12.56
C ALA A 140 -7.52 -1.69 14.02
N MET A 141 -8.17 -2.36 14.97
CA MET A 141 -7.87 -2.21 16.40
C MET A 141 -6.60 -2.95 16.84
N SER A 142 -6.19 -3.98 16.10
CA SER A 142 -4.99 -4.77 16.37
C SER A 142 -3.73 -4.18 15.75
N ALA A 143 -3.83 -3.37 14.70
CA ALA A 143 -2.69 -2.69 14.11
C ALA A 143 -2.06 -1.75 15.13
N ARG A 144 -0.73 -1.75 15.20
CA ARG A 144 0.02 -0.77 16.01
C ARG A 144 0.00 0.57 15.30
N ASN A 145 1.14 1.05 14.82
CA ASN A 145 1.21 2.09 13.79
C ASN A 145 1.27 1.37 12.45
N GLY A 146 0.15 1.36 11.70
CA GLY A 146 0.03 0.54 10.52
C GLY A 146 -1.33 0.60 9.85
N TRP A 147 -1.77 -0.50 9.28
CA TRP A 147 -2.91 -0.57 8.37
C TRP A 147 -3.78 -1.79 8.64
N ALA A 148 -5.08 -1.63 8.47
CA ALA A 148 -6.00 -2.74 8.25
C ALA A 148 -6.37 -2.76 6.75
N ILE A 149 -6.24 -3.92 6.11
CA ILE A 149 -6.42 -4.02 4.67
C ILE A 149 -7.26 -5.25 4.34
N THR A 150 -8.35 -5.07 3.59
CA THR A 150 -8.96 -6.19 2.87
C THR A 150 -8.15 -6.41 1.59
N VAL A 151 -7.62 -7.61 1.42
CA VAL A 151 -6.82 -8.00 0.26
C VAL A 151 -7.47 -9.16 -0.48
N TYR A 152 -7.17 -9.27 -1.78
CA TYR A 152 -7.40 -10.50 -2.54
C TYR A 152 -6.11 -11.31 -2.59
N SER A 153 -6.11 -12.51 -2.02
CA SER A 153 -4.99 -13.47 -2.15
C SER A 153 -5.17 -14.29 -3.43
N ARG A 154 -4.18 -14.22 -4.32
CA ARG A 154 -4.16 -14.99 -5.57
C ARG A 154 -3.95 -16.47 -5.30
N MET A 155 -3.12 -16.81 -4.32
CA MET A 155 -2.84 -18.18 -3.91
C MET A 155 -4.07 -18.86 -3.29
N LEU A 156 -4.75 -18.16 -2.37
CA LEU A 156 -5.92 -18.70 -1.67
C LEU A 156 -7.23 -18.48 -2.46
N LYS A 157 -7.20 -17.67 -3.52
CA LYS A 157 -8.36 -17.31 -4.37
C LYS A 157 -9.54 -16.75 -3.58
N ARG A 158 -9.24 -15.93 -2.57
CA ARG A 158 -10.26 -15.35 -1.68
C ARG A 158 -9.86 -13.97 -1.18
N TYR A 159 -10.84 -13.24 -0.69
CA TYR A 159 -10.64 -12.01 0.07
C TYR A 159 -10.40 -12.33 1.54
N MET A 160 -9.52 -11.57 2.18
CA MET A 160 -9.21 -11.69 3.60
C MET A 160 -8.77 -10.35 4.16
N ASN A 161 -8.97 -10.12 5.44
CA ASN A 161 -8.42 -8.96 6.12
C ASN A 161 -7.04 -9.28 6.69
N ILE A 162 -6.14 -8.31 6.63
CA ILE A 162 -4.78 -8.42 7.17
C ILE A 162 -4.44 -7.19 7.99
N VAL A 163 -3.48 -7.36 8.89
CA VAL A 163 -2.80 -6.28 9.60
C VAL A 163 -1.42 -6.09 9.00
N VAL A 164 -1.06 -4.86 8.68
CA VAL A 164 0.28 -4.47 8.26
C VAL A 164 0.80 -3.46 9.29
N ASP A 165 1.81 -3.83 10.07
CA ASP A 165 2.49 -2.90 10.95
C ASP A 165 3.53 -2.08 10.17
N LEU A 166 3.69 -0.82 10.53
CA LEU A 166 4.45 0.16 9.75
C LEU A 166 3.91 0.23 8.31
N HIS A 167 4.77 0.20 7.29
CA HIS A 167 4.36 0.15 5.90
C HIS A 167 4.80 -1.13 5.19
N SER A 168 5.62 -1.96 5.84
CA SER A 168 6.28 -3.10 5.20
C SER A 168 6.31 -4.37 6.05
N THR A 169 5.86 -4.32 7.30
CA THR A 169 5.87 -5.51 8.16
C THR A 169 4.60 -6.33 7.98
N SER A 170 4.75 -7.61 7.73
CA SER A 170 3.64 -8.57 7.49
C SER A 170 2.86 -8.32 6.20
N VAL A 171 3.47 -7.71 5.19
CA VAL A 171 2.87 -7.54 3.86
C VAL A 171 2.93 -8.85 3.09
N PRO A 172 1.80 -9.48 2.72
CA PRO A 172 1.80 -10.69 1.92
C PRO A 172 2.08 -10.37 0.45
N ILE A 173 3.06 -11.06 -0.15
CA ILE A 173 3.56 -10.76 -1.50
C ILE A 173 2.53 -11.09 -2.59
N ASP A 174 1.70 -12.12 -2.40
CA ASP A 174 0.73 -12.57 -3.41
C ASP A 174 -0.58 -11.78 -3.45
N CYS A 175 -0.76 -10.80 -2.56
CA CYS A 175 -2.03 -10.16 -2.32
C CYS A 175 -2.19 -8.81 -3.06
N VAL A 176 -3.42 -8.53 -3.47
CA VAL A 176 -3.84 -7.24 -4.05
C VAL A 176 -4.65 -6.48 -3.01
N PRO A 177 -4.25 -5.27 -2.59
CA PRO A 177 -5.01 -4.47 -1.63
C PRO A 177 -6.28 -3.92 -2.29
N ILE A 178 -7.40 -4.01 -1.55
CA ILE A 178 -8.73 -3.63 -2.04
C ILE A 178 -9.31 -2.50 -1.19
N ILE A 179 -9.47 -2.72 0.13
CA ILE A 179 -9.97 -1.72 1.08
C ILE A 179 -8.83 -1.45 2.05
N VAL A 180 -8.47 -0.19 2.21
CA VAL A 180 -7.32 0.22 3.03
C VAL A 180 -7.78 1.21 4.09
N MET A 181 -7.46 0.93 5.35
CA MET A 181 -7.68 1.81 6.49
C MET A 181 -6.35 2.19 7.11
N ASP A 182 -6.10 3.48 7.19
CA ASP A 182 -4.95 3.99 7.93
C ASP A 182 -5.22 3.96 9.43
N CYS A 183 -4.37 3.24 10.17
CA CYS A 183 -4.44 3.08 11.62
C CYS A 183 -3.26 3.74 12.35
N TRP A 184 -2.43 4.50 11.64
CA TRP A 184 -1.38 5.32 12.24
C TRP A 184 -1.98 6.45 13.06
N GLU A 185 -1.28 6.87 14.12
CA GLU A 185 -1.72 7.99 14.97
C GLU A 185 -1.88 9.29 14.18
N HIS A 186 -1.05 9.53 13.16
CA HIS A 186 -1.18 10.74 12.33
C HIS A 186 -2.51 10.83 11.58
N SER A 187 -3.18 9.71 11.32
CA SER A 187 -4.46 9.68 10.60
C SER A 187 -5.64 10.10 11.47
N TYR A 188 -5.58 9.89 12.80
CA TYR A 188 -6.74 10.11 13.66
C TYR A 188 -6.46 10.89 14.96
N TYR A 189 -5.24 10.83 15.52
CA TYR A 189 -4.99 11.31 16.88
C TYR A 189 -5.32 12.79 17.10
N ARG A 190 -5.16 13.61 16.06
CA ARG A 190 -5.51 15.03 16.11
C ARG A 190 -6.98 15.28 16.43
N ASP A 191 -7.88 14.49 15.85
CA ASP A 191 -9.32 14.71 15.90
C ASP A 191 -10.03 13.78 16.90
N TYR A 192 -9.45 12.62 17.18
CA TYR A 192 -10.05 11.58 18.01
C TYR A 192 -9.23 11.23 19.25
N LEU A 193 -8.04 11.81 19.44
CA LEU A 193 -7.11 11.45 20.50
C LEU A 193 -6.89 9.92 20.54
N SER A 194 -7.08 9.30 21.70
CA SER A 194 -6.93 7.85 21.87
C SER A 194 -8.14 7.03 21.39
N ASP A 195 -9.22 7.66 20.95
CA ASP A 195 -10.44 6.97 20.52
C ASP A 195 -10.36 6.50 19.05
N ARG A 196 -9.43 5.59 18.80
CA ARG A 196 -9.28 4.95 17.48
C ARG A 196 -10.56 4.24 17.04
N LYS A 197 -11.33 3.69 17.98
CA LYS A 197 -12.54 2.93 17.65
C LYS A 197 -13.58 3.81 16.96
N THR A 198 -13.87 4.98 17.49
CA THR A 198 -14.79 5.95 16.87
C THR A 198 -14.29 6.39 15.51
N TYR A 199 -12.98 6.65 15.37
CA TYR A 199 -12.36 6.96 14.07
C TYR A 199 -12.61 5.84 13.05
N VAL A 200 -12.28 4.57 13.37
CA VAL A 200 -12.42 3.44 12.45
C VAL A 200 -13.87 3.26 11.99
N TYR A 201 -14.83 3.28 12.92
CA TYR A 201 -16.25 3.17 12.56
C TYR A 201 -16.75 4.36 11.75
N GLY A 202 -16.27 5.56 12.04
CA GLY A 202 -16.57 6.76 11.27
C GLY A 202 -16.07 6.62 9.83
N MET A 203 -14.77 6.33 9.66
CA MET A 203 -14.15 6.23 8.34
C MET A 203 -14.74 5.11 7.48
N MET A 204 -15.19 4.01 8.07
CA MET A 204 -15.89 2.96 7.31
C MET A 204 -17.22 3.44 6.69
N LYS A 205 -17.84 4.47 7.26
CA LYS A 205 -19.06 5.10 6.68
C LYS A 205 -18.73 6.06 5.54
N GLU A 206 -17.48 6.52 5.47
CA GLU A 206 -16.99 7.43 4.42
C GLU A 206 -16.46 6.68 3.20
N PHE A 207 -16.45 5.35 3.20
CA PHE A 207 -15.92 4.57 2.09
C PHE A 207 -16.66 4.88 0.78
N ASP A 208 -15.87 5.20 -0.25
CA ASP A 208 -16.35 5.24 -1.63
C ASP A 208 -16.45 3.82 -2.20
N TRP A 209 -17.60 3.22 -2.03
CA TRP A 209 -17.86 1.86 -2.52
C TRP A 209 -17.80 1.76 -4.05
N LYS A 210 -17.96 2.84 -4.78
CA LYS A 210 -17.78 2.85 -6.24
C LYS A 210 -16.30 2.61 -6.61
N GLU A 211 -15.39 3.31 -5.95
CA GLU A 211 -13.94 3.11 -6.14
C GLU A 211 -13.51 1.71 -5.66
N ILE A 212 -14.02 1.29 -4.51
CA ILE A 212 -13.76 -0.05 -3.96
C ILE A 212 -14.25 -1.14 -4.92
N GLU A 213 -15.45 -1.01 -5.49
CA GLU A 213 -16.02 -1.93 -6.48
C GLU A 213 -15.12 -2.08 -7.71
N GLU A 214 -14.53 -0.99 -8.20
CA GLU A 214 -13.57 -1.05 -9.32
C GLU A 214 -12.30 -1.85 -8.95
N ARG A 215 -11.85 -1.76 -7.70
CA ARG A 215 -10.72 -2.57 -7.21
C ARG A 215 -11.08 -4.06 -7.14
N PHE A 216 -12.28 -4.40 -6.70
CA PHE A 216 -12.78 -5.78 -6.77
C PHE A 216 -12.79 -6.29 -8.22
N ARG A 217 -13.29 -5.50 -9.16
CA ARG A 217 -13.29 -5.87 -10.59
C ARG A 217 -11.89 -6.06 -11.17
N LYS A 218 -10.94 -5.23 -10.79
CA LYS A 218 -9.52 -5.37 -11.20
C LYS A 218 -8.91 -6.64 -10.61
N ALA A 219 -9.15 -6.94 -9.33
CA ALA A 219 -8.66 -8.15 -8.68
C ALA A 219 -9.22 -9.42 -9.33
N GLU A 220 -10.52 -9.46 -9.67
CA GLU A 220 -11.14 -10.58 -10.38
C GLU A 220 -10.57 -10.79 -11.80
N LYS A 221 -10.13 -9.71 -12.47
CA LYS A 221 -9.44 -9.84 -13.76
C LYS A 221 -8.05 -10.46 -13.59
N ILE A 222 -7.30 -10.02 -12.58
CA ILE A 222 -5.98 -10.58 -12.25
C ILE A 222 -6.11 -12.06 -11.88
N ALA A 223 -7.15 -12.44 -11.14
CA ALA A 223 -7.42 -13.82 -10.75
C ALA A 223 -7.67 -14.75 -11.95
N LYS A 224 -8.11 -14.24 -13.09
CA LYS A 224 -8.37 -15.01 -14.32
C LYS A 224 -7.15 -15.22 -15.19
N ILE A 225 -6.07 -14.47 -14.94
CA ILE A 225 -4.83 -14.55 -15.73
C ILE A 225 -3.91 -15.66 -15.22
N ASN A 226 -4.17 -16.17 -14.03
CA ASN A 226 -3.48 -17.31 -13.39
C ASN A 226 -4.39 -18.54 -13.38
#